data_2f8ce1af10490f088a3782981b234a00
#
_entry.id   2f8ce1af10490f088a3782981b234a00
#
_cell.length_a   1.000
_cell.length_b   1.000
_cell.length_c   1.000
_cell.angle_alpha   90.00
_cell.angle_beta   90.00
_cell.angle_gamma   90.00
#
_symmetry.space_group_name_H-M   'P 1'
#
loop_
_entity.id
_entity.type
_entity.pdbx_description
1 polymer ?
#
loop_
_entity_poly.entity_id
_entity_poly.type
_entity_poly.pdbx_seq_one_letter_code
_entity_poly.pdbx_strand_id
1 'polypeptide(L)'
;MPGTDVWQWQTRLGSTWRGSYCFIPSVCEEDFPAQAFEGIEPARMALREGWRKLLPRAIADPLNPESWLGGRGHPMSALHLPDAPPQPGWDKPNTPHCAVQCITWDSLRLKNQRKVWIFATGDAQPEERPLAILLDGQFWAESMPVWPALQAQTDAGVLPPAVYVLIDVIDNNTRSNELPCNAQFWQALQEELLPHLRTLTRWNETPETTVVAGQSFGGLSSLYAALHWPEQFGCVLSQSGSYWWPNRGSNPQGGQLIQRLEGGLVCDKPLRIYLEAGVREPLIHQVNQRIYPLLQQTQRAVFYRQVDGGHDALCWRGGLINGLAWLWKASL
;
A
#
# COMPACT_ATOMS: atom_id res chain seq x y z
N MET A 1 -19.59 -17.67 -27.71
CA MET A 1 -20.95 -17.80 -28.29
C MET A 1 -20.89 -18.90 -29.34
N PRO A 2 -21.81 -19.86 -29.31
CA PRO A 2 -21.76 -21.00 -30.24
C PRO A 2 -21.69 -20.55 -31.69
N GLY A 3 -20.77 -21.12 -32.48
CA GLY A 3 -20.59 -20.81 -33.90
C GLY A 3 -19.84 -19.50 -34.23
N THR A 4 -19.27 -18.84 -33.22
CA THR A 4 -18.43 -17.66 -33.38
C THR A 4 -17.12 -17.82 -32.60
N ASP A 5 -16.15 -16.97 -32.89
CA ASP A 5 -14.89 -16.82 -32.13
C ASP A 5 -15.03 -15.83 -30.93
N VAL A 6 -16.26 -15.46 -30.58
CA VAL A 6 -16.56 -14.56 -29.46
C VAL A 6 -16.72 -15.33 -28.16
N TRP A 7 -15.87 -15.02 -27.20
CA TRP A 7 -15.93 -15.52 -25.85
C TRP A 7 -16.63 -14.52 -24.94
N GLN A 8 -17.52 -15.00 -24.07
CA GLN A 8 -18.25 -14.17 -23.13
C GLN A 8 -18.18 -14.82 -21.73
N TRP A 9 -17.80 -14.03 -20.75
CA TRP A 9 -17.85 -14.39 -19.33
C TRP A 9 -18.70 -13.38 -18.57
N GLN A 10 -19.50 -13.86 -17.62
CA GLN A 10 -20.37 -13.03 -16.81
C GLN A 10 -20.22 -13.38 -15.33
N THR A 11 -20.22 -12.36 -14.48
CA THR A 11 -20.22 -12.53 -13.02
C THR A 11 -21.08 -11.46 -12.37
N ARG A 12 -21.47 -11.69 -11.11
CA ARG A 12 -22.19 -10.70 -10.30
C ARG A 12 -21.24 -10.16 -9.23
N LEU A 13 -21.11 -8.85 -9.18
CA LEU A 13 -20.32 -8.13 -8.18
C LEU A 13 -21.22 -7.08 -7.51
N GLY A 14 -20.91 -6.71 -6.26
CA GLY A 14 -21.56 -5.59 -5.60
C GLY A 14 -21.32 -4.28 -6.36
N SER A 15 -22.29 -3.39 -6.41
CA SER A 15 -22.19 -2.12 -7.14
C SER A 15 -21.09 -1.19 -6.63
N THR A 16 -20.60 -1.42 -5.42
CA THR A 16 -19.49 -0.71 -4.79
C THR A 16 -18.10 -1.28 -5.11
N TRP A 17 -18.06 -2.41 -5.85
CA TRP A 17 -16.83 -3.13 -6.13
C TRP A 17 -15.90 -2.37 -7.07
N ARG A 18 -14.59 -2.48 -6.78
CA ARG A 18 -13.49 -2.02 -7.61
C ARG A 18 -12.38 -3.04 -7.62
N GLY A 19 -11.72 -3.22 -8.75
CA GLY A 19 -10.56 -4.10 -8.84
C GLY A 19 -10.02 -4.22 -10.25
N SER A 20 -8.88 -4.88 -10.37
CA SER A 20 -8.24 -5.19 -11.64
C SER A 20 -8.63 -6.57 -12.13
N TYR A 21 -8.66 -6.74 -13.45
CA TYR A 21 -8.80 -8.04 -14.10
C TYR A 21 -7.88 -8.13 -15.33
N CYS A 22 -7.66 -9.33 -15.78
CA CYS A 22 -6.93 -9.60 -17.02
C CYS A 22 -7.53 -10.83 -17.71
N PHE A 23 -7.21 -11.01 -18.97
CA PHE A 23 -7.46 -12.26 -19.69
C PHE A 23 -6.16 -13.06 -19.78
N ILE A 24 -6.29 -14.37 -19.70
CA ILE A 24 -5.18 -15.32 -19.92
C ILE A 24 -5.62 -16.26 -21.04
N PRO A 25 -5.30 -15.95 -22.32
CA PRO A 25 -5.65 -16.82 -23.42
C PRO A 25 -4.98 -18.19 -23.30
N SER A 26 -5.74 -19.25 -23.48
CA SER A 26 -5.23 -20.62 -23.49
C SER A 26 -5.83 -21.40 -24.68
N VAL A 27 -5.04 -22.29 -25.26
CA VAL A 27 -5.49 -23.18 -26.34
C VAL A 27 -6.09 -24.50 -25.80
N CYS A 28 -5.99 -24.72 -24.50
CA CYS A 28 -6.56 -25.87 -23.82
C CYS A 28 -7.07 -25.46 -22.43
N GLU A 29 -7.97 -26.26 -21.88
CA GLU A 29 -8.36 -26.12 -20.49
C GLU A 29 -7.15 -26.40 -19.59
N GLU A 30 -6.82 -25.43 -18.75
CA GLU A 30 -5.72 -25.57 -17.79
C GLU A 30 -6.33 -25.84 -16.41
N ASP A 31 -5.84 -26.90 -15.75
CA ASP A 31 -6.19 -27.20 -14.37
C ASP A 31 -5.66 -26.10 -13.45
N PHE A 32 -6.52 -25.15 -13.15
CA PHE A 32 -6.24 -24.13 -12.15
C PHE A 32 -6.86 -24.54 -10.82
N PRO A 33 -6.09 -24.64 -9.73
CA PRO A 33 -6.61 -25.04 -8.44
C PRO A 33 -7.52 -23.95 -7.85
N ALA A 34 -8.73 -23.83 -8.41
CA ALA A 34 -9.71 -22.79 -8.04
C ALA A 34 -10.23 -22.92 -6.60
N GLN A 35 -10.08 -24.07 -5.97
CA GLN A 35 -10.63 -24.40 -4.64
C GLN A 35 -9.62 -24.32 -3.48
N ALA A 36 -8.39 -23.84 -3.73
CA ALA A 36 -7.33 -23.82 -2.72
C ALA A 36 -7.48 -22.69 -1.66
N PHE A 37 -8.65 -22.10 -1.53
CA PHE A 37 -8.85 -20.95 -0.62
C PHE A 37 -9.09 -21.32 0.85
N GLU A 38 -9.33 -22.56 1.17
CA GLU A 38 -9.60 -23.00 2.54
C GLU A 38 -8.36 -23.63 3.20
N GLY A 39 -7.51 -22.76 3.76
CA GLY A 39 -6.82 -23.08 5.02
C GLY A 39 -5.55 -23.95 4.96
N ILE A 40 -5.18 -24.64 3.88
CA ILE A 40 -4.05 -25.57 3.87
C ILE A 40 -2.85 -24.98 3.11
N GLU A 41 -1.71 -24.82 3.77
CA GLU A 41 -0.49 -24.21 3.21
C GLU A 41 -0.04 -24.82 1.86
N PRO A 42 -0.04 -26.16 1.64
CA PRO A 42 0.28 -26.74 0.33
C PRO A 42 -0.62 -26.26 -0.81
N ALA A 43 -1.92 -26.11 -0.56
CA ALA A 43 -2.87 -25.64 -1.57
C ALA A 43 -2.64 -24.17 -1.93
N ARG A 44 -2.27 -23.33 -0.96
CA ARG A 44 -1.90 -21.92 -1.18
C ARG A 44 -0.61 -21.78 -1.97
N MET A 45 0.38 -22.64 -1.71
CA MET A 45 1.62 -22.67 -2.48
C MET A 45 1.34 -23.07 -3.93
N ALA A 46 0.53 -24.10 -4.17
CA ALA A 46 0.13 -24.54 -5.50
C ALA A 46 -0.62 -23.45 -6.26
N LEU A 47 -1.55 -22.76 -5.60
CA LEU A 47 -2.27 -21.61 -6.18
C LEU A 47 -1.32 -20.47 -6.56
N ARG A 48 -0.39 -20.12 -5.67
CA ARG A 48 0.62 -19.08 -5.92
C ARG A 48 1.54 -19.45 -7.09
N GLU A 49 1.93 -20.69 -7.17
CA GLU A 49 2.75 -21.21 -8.26
C GLU A 49 1.98 -21.22 -9.58
N GLY A 50 0.71 -21.61 -9.56
CA GLY A 50 -0.19 -21.53 -10.70
C GLY A 50 -0.28 -20.10 -11.23
N TRP A 51 -0.53 -19.12 -10.36
CA TRP A 51 -0.55 -17.71 -10.75
C TRP A 51 0.79 -17.22 -11.31
N ARG A 52 1.92 -17.63 -10.76
CA ARG A 52 3.24 -17.27 -11.28
C ARG A 52 3.46 -17.77 -12.71
N LYS A 53 2.91 -18.93 -13.07
CA LYS A 53 2.99 -19.51 -14.42
C LYS A 53 2.04 -18.82 -15.39
N LEU A 54 0.86 -18.43 -14.94
CA LEU A 54 -0.19 -17.89 -15.80
C LEU A 54 -0.05 -16.38 -16.04
N LEU A 55 0.25 -15.60 -15.02
CA LEU A 55 0.32 -14.14 -15.12
C LEU A 55 1.26 -13.58 -16.19
N PRO A 56 2.41 -14.20 -16.54
CA PRO A 56 3.22 -13.74 -17.66
C PRO A 56 2.52 -13.78 -19.02
N ARG A 57 1.40 -14.50 -19.13
CA ARG A 57 0.56 -14.61 -20.33
C ARG A 57 -0.63 -13.65 -20.29
N ALA A 58 -0.76 -12.87 -19.21
CA ALA A 58 -1.88 -11.95 -19.04
C ALA A 58 -1.89 -10.88 -20.12
N ILE A 59 -3.07 -10.59 -20.61
CA ILE A 59 -3.35 -9.46 -21.49
C ILE A 59 -4.43 -8.59 -20.86
N ALA A 60 -4.31 -7.28 -21.05
CA ALA A 60 -5.40 -6.37 -20.73
C ALA A 60 -6.57 -6.59 -21.70
N ASP A 61 -7.76 -6.21 -21.26
CA ASP A 61 -8.96 -6.23 -22.10
C ASP A 61 -8.82 -5.17 -23.21
N PRO A 62 -8.77 -5.54 -24.48
CA PRO A 62 -8.64 -4.59 -25.59
C PRO A 62 -9.87 -3.69 -25.78
N LEU A 63 -11.00 -4.06 -25.16
CA LEU A 63 -12.24 -3.26 -25.20
C LEU A 63 -12.35 -2.29 -24.01
N ASN A 64 -11.47 -2.41 -23.02
CA ASN A 64 -11.44 -1.51 -21.87
C ASN A 64 -10.28 -0.51 -22.01
N PRO A 65 -10.56 0.81 -22.18
CA PRO A 65 -9.50 1.81 -22.31
C PRO A 65 -8.69 2.02 -21.04
N GLU A 66 -9.22 1.61 -19.87
CA GLU A 66 -8.53 1.75 -18.59
C GLU A 66 -7.64 0.54 -18.33
N SER A 67 -6.43 0.56 -18.88
CA SER A 67 -5.42 -0.48 -18.69
C SER A 67 -4.19 0.09 -17.95
N TRP A 68 -3.51 -0.76 -17.20
CA TRP A 68 -2.29 -0.41 -16.45
C TRP A 68 -1.41 -1.65 -16.23
N LEU A 69 -0.15 -1.42 -15.86
CA LEU A 69 0.73 -2.50 -15.44
C LEU A 69 0.50 -2.76 -13.95
N GLY A 70 -0.12 -3.88 -13.62
CA GLY A 70 -0.33 -4.29 -12.24
C GLY A 70 0.97 -4.32 -11.44
N GLY A 71 0.86 -4.36 -10.11
CA GLY A 71 2.01 -4.29 -9.20
C GLY A 71 3.09 -5.37 -9.39
N ARG A 72 2.86 -6.32 -10.31
CA ARG A 72 3.84 -7.33 -10.75
C ARG A 72 4.28 -7.17 -12.21
N GLY A 73 3.98 -6.02 -12.82
CA GLY A 73 4.35 -5.72 -14.20
C GLY A 73 3.55 -6.46 -15.28
N HIS A 74 2.39 -7.05 -14.93
CA HIS A 74 1.53 -7.72 -15.92
C HIS A 74 0.40 -6.79 -16.35
N PRO A 75 -0.01 -6.82 -17.64
CA PRO A 75 -1.12 -6.02 -18.13
C PRO A 75 -2.44 -6.35 -17.40
N MET A 76 -3.12 -5.33 -16.94
CA MET A 76 -4.40 -5.41 -16.22
C MET A 76 -5.35 -4.36 -16.77
N SER A 77 -6.65 -4.61 -16.67
CA SER A 77 -7.71 -3.64 -16.92
C SER A 77 -8.41 -3.26 -15.63
N ALA A 78 -8.78 -2.01 -15.49
CA ALA A 78 -9.50 -1.50 -14.33
C ALA A 78 -11.01 -1.70 -14.50
N LEU A 79 -11.67 -2.09 -13.42
CA LEU A 79 -13.13 -2.11 -13.35
C LEU A 79 -13.62 -1.37 -12.11
N HIS A 80 -14.42 -0.34 -12.36
CA HIS A 80 -15.08 0.46 -11.33
C HIS A 80 -16.58 0.33 -11.51
N LEU A 81 -17.26 -0.30 -10.55
CA LEU A 81 -18.72 -0.38 -10.60
C LEU A 81 -19.37 0.95 -10.17
N PRO A 82 -20.64 1.19 -10.51
CA PRO A 82 -21.25 2.53 -10.44
C PRO A 82 -21.18 3.22 -9.07
N ASP A 83 -21.30 2.44 -7.99
CA ASP A 83 -21.29 2.95 -6.62
C ASP A 83 -19.91 2.80 -5.95
N ALA A 84 -18.86 2.42 -6.70
CA ALA A 84 -17.51 2.37 -6.17
C ALA A 84 -17.08 3.77 -5.70
N PRO A 85 -16.51 3.92 -4.48
CA PRO A 85 -16.14 5.23 -3.94
C PRO A 85 -15.27 6.02 -4.94
N PRO A 86 -15.53 7.33 -5.17
CA PRO A 86 -14.75 8.12 -6.11
C PRO A 86 -13.29 8.20 -5.69
N GLN A 87 -12.43 8.35 -6.68
CA GLN A 87 -10.97 8.50 -6.49
C GLN A 87 -10.49 9.75 -7.22
N PRO A 88 -10.82 10.95 -6.69
CA PRO A 88 -10.50 12.20 -7.35
C PRO A 88 -8.98 12.38 -7.50
N GLY A 89 -8.57 12.93 -8.64
CA GLY A 89 -7.17 13.15 -8.99
C GLY A 89 -6.49 12.02 -9.74
N TRP A 90 -7.07 10.80 -9.73
CA TRP A 90 -6.51 9.65 -10.46
C TRP A 90 -6.90 9.59 -11.93
N ASP A 91 -7.80 10.43 -12.36
CA ASP A 91 -8.25 10.64 -13.74
C ASP A 91 -7.38 11.68 -14.48
N LYS A 92 -6.42 12.29 -13.81
CA LYS A 92 -5.55 13.32 -14.38
C LYS A 92 -4.43 12.69 -15.20
N PRO A 93 -4.00 13.32 -16.30
CA PRO A 93 -2.86 12.87 -17.08
C PRO A 93 -1.60 12.87 -16.20
N ASN A 94 -0.72 11.90 -16.46
CA ASN A 94 0.57 11.76 -15.74
C ASN A 94 1.57 12.84 -16.17
N THR A 95 1.19 14.09 -16.04
CA THR A 95 2.06 15.24 -16.31
C THR A 95 2.58 15.74 -14.97
N PRO A 96 3.87 15.70 -14.68
CA PRO A 96 4.40 16.21 -13.43
C PRO A 96 4.17 17.72 -13.36
N HIS A 97 3.30 18.17 -12.47
CA HIS A 97 3.19 19.57 -12.10
C HIS A 97 4.22 19.97 -11.04
N CYS A 98 4.90 18.98 -10.45
CA CYS A 98 5.97 19.16 -9.47
C CYS A 98 7.26 18.51 -9.98
N ALA A 99 8.39 19.07 -9.61
CA ALA A 99 9.68 18.48 -9.88
C ALA A 99 9.86 17.23 -9.01
N VAL A 100 9.86 16.06 -9.64
CA VAL A 100 10.17 14.78 -8.97
C VAL A 100 11.68 14.56 -9.07
N GLN A 101 12.36 14.55 -7.94
CA GLN A 101 13.78 14.19 -7.85
C GLN A 101 13.90 12.70 -7.55
N CYS A 102 14.77 12.00 -8.27
CA CYS A 102 15.14 10.61 -7.98
C CYS A 102 16.61 10.58 -7.55
N ILE A 103 16.87 10.00 -6.39
CA ILE A 103 18.21 9.78 -5.86
C ILE A 103 18.47 8.30 -5.67
N THR A 104 19.74 7.93 -5.52
CA THR A 104 20.13 6.59 -5.06
C THR A 104 20.50 6.65 -3.58
N TRP A 105 19.83 5.85 -2.77
CA TRP A 105 20.21 5.61 -1.39
C TRP A 105 21.12 4.39 -1.34
N ASP A 106 22.38 4.62 -0.99
CA ASP A 106 23.38 3.59 -0.71
C ASP A 106 23.42 3.36 0.80
N SER A 107 22.79 2.28 1.25
CA SER A 107 22.70 1.98 2.67
C SER A 107 23.86 1.08 3.12
N LEU A 108 24.70 1.58 3.99
CA LEU A 108 25.78 0.82 4.62
C LEU A 108 25.21 -0.26 5.56
N ARG A 109 24.12 0.05 6.28
CA ARG A 109 23.48 -0.86 7.22
C ARG A 109 22.78 -2.01 6.50
N LEU A 110 22.05 -1.73 5.41
CA LEU A 110 21.32 -2.74 4.64
C LEU A 110 22.19 -3.43 3.59
N LYS A 111 23.37 -2.87 3.29
CA LYS A 111 24.32 -3.37 2.29
C LYS A 111 23.71 -3.50 0.91
N ASN A 112 22.89 -2.53 0.53
CA ASN A 112 22.25 -2.46 -0.78
C ASN A 112 22.01 -1.01 -1.20
N GLN A 113 21.66 -0.86 -2.48
CA GLN A 113 21.31 0.42 -3.07
C GLN A 113 19.89 0.38 -3.61
N ARG A 114 19.17 1.51 -3.48
CA ARG A 114 17.81 1.64 -3.99
C ARG A 114 17.50 3.07 -4.42
N LYS A 115 16.53 3.18 -5.30
CA LYS A 115 15.97 4.48 -5.70
C LYS A 115 15.10 5.05 -4.59
N VAL A 116 15.12 6.36 -4.46
CA VAL A 116 14.20 7.12 -3.62
C VAL A 116 13.73 8.33 -4.42
N TRP A 117 12.42 8.47 -4.58
CA TRP A 117 11.82 9.63 -5.23
C TRP A 117 11.33 10.61 -4.18
N ILE A 118 11.57 11.89 -4.44
CA ILE A 118 11.24 13.00 -3.55
C ILE A 118 10.51 14.05 -4.37
N PHE A 119 9.39 14.52 -3.86
CA PHE A 119 8.67 15.64 -4.43
C PHE A 119 7.87 16.37 -3.35
N ALA A 120 7.48 17.60 -3.65
CA ALA A 120 6.62 18.39 -2.80
C ALA A 120 5.40 18.88 -3.59
N THR A 121 4.27 18.99 -2.92
CA THR A 121 3.02 19.52 -3.48
C THR A 121 2.70 20.88 -2.87
N GLY A 122 1.97 21.70 -3.63
CA GLY A 122 1.49 23.00 -3.20
C GLY A 122 2.60 23.99 -2.86
N ASP A 123 2.17 25.18 -2.39
CA ASP A 123 3.06 26.26 -1.97
C ASP A 123 2.89 26.52 -0.48
N ALA A 124 3.94 26.29 0.28
CA ALA A 124 4.05 26.55 1.72
C ALA A 124 5.52 26.67 2.11
N GLN A 125 5.78 27.25 3.29
CA GLN A 125 7.13 27.24 3.82
C GLN A 125 7.60 25.78 4.02
N PRO A 126 8.84 25.45 3.68
CA PRO A 126 9.33 24.06 3.76
C PRO A 126 9.11 23.43 5.13
N GLU A 127 9.33 24.16 6.20
CA GLU A 127 9.23 23.69 7.59
C GLU A 127 7.76 23.51 8.07
N GLU A 128 6.78 23.98 7.31
CA GLU A 128 5.36 23.78 7.58
C GLU A 128 4.80 22.52 6.92
N ARG A 129 5.50 22.00 5.92
CA ARG A 129 5.05 20.85 5.13
C ARG A 129 5.15 19.56 5.92
N PRO A 130 4.07 18.82 6.15
CA PRO A 130 4.14 17.47 6.69
C PRO A 130 4.92 16.53 5.75
N LEU A 131 5.42 15.43 6.31
CA LEU A 131 6.14 14.40 5.58
C LEU A 131 5.30 13.13 5.43
N ALA A 132 5.24 12.56 4.23
CA ALA A 132 4.75 11.20 4.01
C ALA A 132 5.84 10.33 3.38
N ILE A 133 6.17 9.21 4.05
CA ILE A 133 7.08 8.19 3.58
C ILE A 133 6.25 7.01 3.07
N LEU A 134 6.32 6.73 1.77
CA LEU A 134 5.58 5.68 1.10
C LEU A 134 6.53 4.52 0.77
N LEU A 135 6.23 3.34 1.30
CA LEU A 135 6.90 2.10 0.94
C LEU A 135 6.40 1.58 -0.42
N ASP A 136 7.11 0.61 -1.02
CA ASP A 136 6.88 0.18 -2.40
C ASP A 136 6.96 1.35 -3.41
N GLY A 137 7.94 2.23 -3.21
CA GLY A 137 8.08 3.51 -3.91
C GLY A 137 8.16 3.39 -5.42
N GLN A 138 8.82 2.37 -5.97
CA GLN A 138 8.88 2.11 -7.40
C GLN A 138 7.49 1.88 -8.01
N PHE A 139 6.60 1.25 -7.26
CA PHE A 139 5.22 1.07 -7.71
C PHE A 139 4.49 2.42 -7.83
N TRP A 140 4.57 3.25 -6.79
CA TRP A 140 3.95 4.57 -6.74
C TRP A 140 4.64 5.63 -7.60
N ALA A 141 5.87 5.36 -8.07
CA ALA A 141 6.60 6.24 -8.96
C ALA A 141 6.45 5.85 -10.44
N GLU A 142 6.48 4.55 -10.75
CA GLU A 142 6.62 4.07 -12.13
C GLU A 142 5.38 3.35 -12.66
N SER A 143 4.76 2.45 -11.87
CA SER A 143 3.61 1.66 -12.31
C SER A 143 2.27 2.40 -12.15
N MET A 144 2.11 3.13 -11.06
CA MET A 144 0.92 3.94 -10.75
C MET A 144 1.36 5.28 -10.14
N PRO A 145 1.89 6.21 -10.95
CA PRO A 145 2.45 7.47 -10.47
C PRO A 145 1.45 8.25 -9.60
N VAL A 146 1.84 8.49 -8.35
CA VAL A 146 0.96 9.05 -7.32
C VAL A 146 0.96 10.58 -7.30
N TRP A 147 2.03 11.22 -7.80
CA TRP A 147 2.20 12.67 -7.69
C TRP A 147 1.11 13.50 -8.36
N PRO A 148 0.52 13.14 -9.55
CA PRO A 148 -0.57 13.94 -10.12
C PRO A 148 -1.80 13.95 -9.22
N ALA A 149 -2.13 12.81 -8.61
CA ALA A 149 -3.27 12.70 -7.71
C ALA A 149 -3.04 13.49 -6.42
N LEU A 150 -1.84 13.40 -5.84
CA LEU A 150 -1.49 14.15 -4.63
C LEU A 150 -1.47 15.65 -4.89
N GLN A 151 -0.90 16.11 -6.02
CA GLN A 151 -0.93 17.53 -6.40
C GLN A 151 -2.36 18.00 -6.60
N ALA A 152 -3.19 17.27 -7.36
CA ALA A 152 -4.57 17.64 -7.59
C ALA A 152 -5.39 17.75 -6.30
N GLN A 153 -5.14 16.89 -5.30
CA GLN A 153 -5.80 16.94 -4.01
C GLN A 153 -5.24 18.05 -3.11
N THR A 154 -3.98 18.42 -3.29
CA THR A 154 -3.42 19.62 -2.64
C THR A 154 -4.04 20.89 -3.23
N ASP A 155 -4.13 20.99 -4.54
CA ASP A 155 -4.77 22.14 -5.22
C ASP A 155 -6.25 22.29 -4.86
N ALA A 156 -6.92 21.17 -4.61
CA ALA A 156 -8.32 21.15 -4.15
C ALA A 156 -8.49 21.44 -2.63
N GLY A 157 -7.41 21.64 -1.88
CA GLY A 157 -7.44 21.87 -0.43
C GLY A 157 -7.85 20.65 0.40
N VAL A 158 -7.84 19.45 -0.18
CA VAL A 158 -8.11 18.18 0.53
C VAL A 158 -6.89 17.72 1.32
N LEU A 159 -5.70 17.92 0.75
CA LEU A 159 -4.41 17.65 1.38
C LEU A 159 -3.66 18.98 1.60
N PRO A 160 -2.89 19.12 2.66
CA PRO A 160 -1.98 20.24 2.81
C PRO A 160 -0.84 20.16 1.77
N PRO A 161 -0.15 21.28 1.48
CA PRO A 161 1.16 21.25 0.88
C PRO A 161 2.10 20.33 1.69
N ALA A 162 2.72 19.34 1.06
CA ALA A 162 3.44 18.30 1.78
C ALA A 162 4.69 17.83 1.02
N VAL A 163 5.62 17.18 1.74
CA VAL A 163 6.77 16.47 1.17
C VAL A 163 6.46 14.97 1.14
N TYR A 164 6.75 14.33 0.02
CA TYR A 164 6.58 12.90 -0.19
C TYR A 164 7.91 12.24 -0.52
N VAL A 165 8.17 11.13 0.14
CA VAL A 165 9.37 10.29 -0.06
C VAL A 165 8.91 8.88 -0.38
N LEU A 166 9.21 8.41 -1.59
CA LEU A 166 8.86 7.09 -2.06
C LEU A 166 10.11 6.21 -2.06
N ILE A 167 10.08 5.11 -1.32
CA ILE A 167 11.25 4.25 -1.12
C ILE A 167 11.07 2.94 -1.90
N ASP A 168 11.98 2.69 -2.84
CA ASP A 168 12.06 1.43 -3.59
C ASP A 168 12.32 0.23 -2.65
N VAL A 169 11.77 -0.90 -2.99
CA VAL A 169 12.02 -2.17 -2.28
C VAL A 169 12.97 -3.11 -3.02
N ILE A 170 13.58 -2.63 -4.12
CA ILE A 170 14.55 -3.31 -4.97
C ILE A 170 13.91 -4.49 -5.71
N ASP A 171 13.53 -5.54 -4.98
CA ASP A 171 12.89 -6.74 -5.48
C ASP A 171 12.02 -7.42 -4.40
N ASN A 172 11.29 -8.46 -4.79
CA ASN A 172 10.39 -9.18 -3.90
C ASN A 172 11.10 -9.91 -2.76
N ASN A 173 12.34 -10.36 -2.96
CA ASN A 173 13.13 -11.05 -1.93
C ASN A 173 13.60 -10.06 -0.88
N THR A 174 14.21 -8.97 -1.30
CA THR A 174 14.63 -7.85 -0.44
C THR A 174 13.45 -7.28 0.32
N ARG A 175 12.33 -7.03 -0.37
CA ARG A 175 11.07 -6.59 0.24
C ARG A 175 10.59 -7.51 1.36
N SER A 176 10.64 -8.82 1.12
CA SER A 176 10.16 -9.83 2.09
C SER A 176 11.08 -9.95 3.31
N ASN A 177 12.33 -9.59 3.18
CA ASN A 177 13.32 -9.63 4.26
C ASN A 177 13.37 -8.31 5.05
N GLU A 178 13.14 -7.17 4.39
CA GLU A 178 13.35 -5.86 5.00
C GLU A 178 12.09 -5.24 5.59
N LEU A 179 10.91 -5.45 5.00
CA LEU A 179 9.70 -4.79 5.49
C LEU A 179 9.08 -5.45 6.71
N PRO A 180 8.91 -6.80 6.79
CA PRO A 180 8.18 -7.39 7.91
C PRO A 180 8.91 -7.26 9.24
N CYS A 181 8.46 -6.34 10.10
CA CYS A 181 8.94 -6.14 11.47
C CYS A 181 10.48 -6.08 11.60
N ASN A 182 11.16 -5.45 10.65
CA ASN A 182 12.62 -5.38 10.60
C ASN A 182 13.14 -4.05 11.15
N ALA A 183 13.74 -4.10 12.34
CA ALA A 183 14.33 -2.92 12.98
C ALA A 183 15.48 -2.31 12.16
N GLN A 184 16.30 -3.13 11.48
CA GLN A 184 17.46 -2.63 10.74
C GLN A 184 17.06 -1.72 9.57
N PHE A 185 15.95 -2.04 8.88
CA PHE A 185 15.43 -1.19 7.81
C PHE A 185 15.06 0.21 8.34
N TRP A 186 14.32 0.26 9.44
CA TRP A 186 13.88 1.52 10.02
C TRP A 186 15.02 2.32 10.68
N GLN A 187 16.00 1.65 11.26
CA GLN A 187 17.21 2.29 11.76
C GLN A 187 18.06 2.88 10.63
N ALA A 188 18.26 2.13 9.53
CA ALA A 188 18.94 2.65 8.35
C ALA A 188 18.22 3.88 7.76
N LEU A 189 16.88 3.82 7.68
CA LEU A 189 16.09 4.95 7.23
C LEU A 189 16.30 6.19 8.10
N GLN A 190 16.28 6.05 9.41
CA GLN A 190 16.44 7.16 10.37
C GLN A 190 17.87 7.69 10.44
N GLU A 191 18.87 6.82 10.40
CA GLU A 191 20.28 7.18 10.61
C GLU A 191 21.00 7.56 9.31
N GLU A 192 20.55 7.08 8.16
CA GLU A 192 21.21 7.32 6.87
C GLU A 192 20.33 8.14 5.92
N LEU A 193 19.10 7.69 5.63
CA LEU A 193 18.26 8.31 4.60
C LEU A 193 17.72 9.67 5.04
N LEU A 194 17.03 9.77 6.18
CA LEU A 194 16.41 11.02 6.62
C LEU A 194 17.45 12.16 6.78
N PRO A 195 18.65 11.96 7.36
CA PRO A 195 19.68 12.97 7.38
C PRO A 195 20.12 13.43 5.99
N HIS A 196 20.26 12.51 5.05
CA HIS A 196 20.58 12.85 3.66
C HIS A 196 19.46 13.67 3.00
N LEU A 197 18.20 13.27 3.18
CA LEU A 197 17.05 13.99 2.62
C LEU A 197 16.95 15.43 3.14
N ARG A 198 17.31 15.69 4.41
CA ARG A 198 17.33 17.03 5.01
C ARG A 198 18.31 17.99 4.31
N THR A 199 19.31 17.46 3.61
CA THR A 199 20.22 18.28 2.79
C THR A 199 19.60 18.71 1.46
N LEU A 200 18.55 18.01 1.01
CA LEU A 200 17.89 18.22 -0.28
C LEU A 200 16.57 18.99 -0.15
N THR A 201 15.84 18.75 0.92
CA THR A 201 14.53 19.37 1.18
C THR A 201 14.27 19.45 2.69
N ARG A 202 13.35 20.33 3.09
CA ARG A 202 12.93 20.49 4.47
C ARG A 202 11.44 20.18 4.63
N TRP A 203 11.07 19.74 5.81
CA TRP A 203 9.68 19.45 6.20
C TRP A 203 9.49 19.72 7.69
N ASN A 204 8.25 19.68 8.15
CA ASN A 204 7.93 19.69 9.58
C ASN A 204 8.37 18.36 10.19
N GLU A 205 9.32 18.40 11.11
CA GLU A 205 9.94 17.20 11.71
C GLU A 205 9.17 16.67 12.93
N THR A 206 7.95 17.15 13.17
CA THR A 206 7.16 16.64 14.30
C THR A 206 6.56 15.27 13.98
N PRO A 207 6.54 14.35 14.95
CA PRO A 207 5.95 13.03 14.74
C PRO A 207 4.50 13.09 14.28
N GLU A 208 3.73 14.04 14.79
CA GLU A 208 2.31 14.24 14.52
C GLU A 208 2.01 14.57 13.05
N THR A 209 3.02 15.05 12.30
CA THR A 209 2.92 15.38 10.88
C THR A 209 3.67 14.40 9.99
N THR A 210 4.39 13.44 10.57
CA THR A 210 5.16 12.44 9.85
C THR A 210 4.36 11.16 9.66
N VAL A 211 3.95 10.88 8.42
CA VAL A 211 3.21 9.69 8.03
C VAL A 211 4.16 8.64 7.46
N VAL A 212 4.05 7.41 7.94
CA VAL A 212 4.59 6.22 7.28
C VAL A 212 3.45 5.41 6.67
N ALA A 213 3.55 5.11 5.37
CA ALA A 213 2.48 4.52 4.60
C ALA A 213 2.95 3.30 3.81
N GLY A 214 2.11 2.27 3.75
CA GLY A 214 2.39 1.10 2.94
C GLY A 214 1.25 0.11 2.84
N GLN A 215 1.40 -0.85 1.93
CA GLN A 215 0.43 -1.87 1.60
C GLN A 215 0.99 -3.25 1.92
N SER A 216 0.14 -4.18 2.38
CA SER A 216 0.56 -5.56 2.64
C SER A 216 1.71 -5.63 3.68
N PHE A 217 2.89 -6.10 3.30
CA PHE A 217 4.09 -6.01 4.16
C PHE A 217 4.48 -4.57 4.47
N GLY A 218 4.25 -3.63 3.54
CA GLY A 218 4.45 -2.21 3.80
C GLY A 218 3.52 -1.68 4.89
N GLY A 219 2.26 -2.11 4.89
CA GLY A 219 1.31 -1.75 5.95
C GLY A 219 1.69 -2.29 7.33
N LEU A 220 2.14 -3.55 7.38
CA LEU A 220 2.72 -4.15 8.58
C LEU A 220 3.95 -3.38 9.07
N SER A 221 4.87 -3.06 8.15
CA SER A 221 6.11 -2.34 8.40
C SER A 221 5.85 -0.92 8.94
N SER A 222 4.90 -0.20 8.35
CA SER A 222 4.53 1.15 8.78
C SER A 222 3.99 1.18 10.22
N LEU A 223 3.11 0.24 10.55
CA LEU A 223 2.61 0.14 11.92
C LEU A 223 3.70 -0.29 12.90
N TYR A 224 4.57 -1.22 12.49
CA TYR A 224 5.72 -1.62 13.30
C TYR A 224 6.64 -0.43 13.61
N ALA A 225 6.93 0.41 12.62
CA ALA A 225 7.77 1.60 12.80
C ALA A 225 7.21 2.55 13.86
N ALA A 226 5.95 2.94 13.72
CA ALA A 226 5.33 3.88 14.64
C ALA A 226 5.21 3.33 16.07
N LEU A 227 5.00 2.03 16.23
CA LEU A 227 4.96 1.40 17.56
C LEU A 227 6.33 1.33 18.24
N HIS A 228 7.45 1.35 17.48
CA HIS A 228 8.80 1.23 18.02
C HIS A 228 9.56 2.57 18.04
N TRP A 229 9.23 3.51 17.17
CA TRP A 229 9.81 4.85 17.08
C TRP A 229 8.73 5.93 16.96
N PRO A 230 7.83 6.03 17.98
CA PRO A 230 6.72 6.97 17.94
C PRO A 230 7.17 8.43 18.02
N GLU A 231 8.38 8.69 18.50
CA GLU A 231 9.02 10.01 18.53
C GLU A 231 9.45 10.50 17.14
N GLN A 232 9.52 9.59 16.15
CA GLN A 232 9.84 9.90 14.76
C GLN A 232 8.63 9.76 13.84
N PHE A 233 7.76 8.76 14.10
CA PHE A 233 6.64 8.38 13.25
C PHE A 233 5.33 8.37 14.03
N GLY A 234 4.63 9.50 14.09
CA GLY A 234 3.39 9.64 14.85
C GLY A 234 2.13 9.24 14.06
N CYS A 235 2.23 9.12 12.73
CA CYS A 235 1.11 8.84 11.85
C CYS A 235 1.35 7.59 10.99
N VAL A 236 0.35 6.71 10.91
CA VAL A 236 0.41 5.45 10.16
C VAL A 236 -0.73 5.38 9.15
N LEU A 237 -0.41 5.03 7.91
CA LEU A 237 -1.36 4.62 6.91
C LEU A 237 -1.05 3.17 6.50
N SER A 238 -1.85 2.23 6.96
CA SER A 238 -1.67 0.80 6.67
C SER A 238 -2.84 0.27 5.87
N GLN A 239 -2.57 -0.14 4.63
CA GLN A 239 -3.57 -0.71 3.75
C GLN A 239 -3.31 -2.21 3.57
N SER A 240 -4.33 -3.02 3.80
CA SER A 240 -4.25 -4.48 3.69
C SER A 240 -3.05 -5.06 4.45
N GLY A 241 -2.78 -4.56 5.67
CA GLY A 241 -1.60 -4.90 6.46
C GLY A 241 -1.48 -6.40 6.72
N SER A 242 -0.28 -6.96 6.47
CA SER A 242 0.00 -8.41 6.59
C SER A 242 0.21 -8.85 8.04
N TYR A 243 -0.72 -8.52 8.93
CA TYR A 243 -0.63 -8.80 10.37
C TYR A 243 -0.70 -10.29 10.74
N TRP A 244 -0.81 -11.17 9.74
CA TRP A 244 -0.63 -12.61 9.86
C TRP A 244 0.85 -13.03 9.96
N TRP A 245 1.80 -12.17 9.57
CA TRP A 245 3.23 -12.51 9.51
C TRP A 245 3.83 -12.81 10.90
N PRO A 246 4.73 -13.82 11.05
CA PRO A 246 5.27 -14.75 10.04
C PRO A 246 4.39 -15.96 9.77
N ASN A 247 3.34 -16.17 10.51
CA ASN A 247 2.50 -17.37 10.53
C ASN A 247 1.51 -17.37 9.36
N ARG A 248 1.96 -17.71 8.17
CA ARG A 248 1.11 -17.79 6.98
C ARG A 248 0.01 -18.83 7.14
N GLY A 249 -1.22 -18.37 7.32
CA GLY A 249 -2.39 -19.12 6.89
C GLY A 249 -3.00 -20.15 7.82
N SER A 250 -2.30 -20.61 8.84
CA SER A 250 -2.84 -21.61 9.78
C SER A 250 -3.28 -21.03 11.13
N ASN A 251 -3.00 -19.75 11.39
CA ASN A 251 -3.36 -19.12 12.66
C ASN A 251 -4.26 -17.88 12.44
N PRO A 252 -5.59 -18.03 12.55
CA PRO A 252 -6.51 -16.89 12.55
C PRO A 252 -6.27 -15.93 13.73
N GLN A 253 -5.45 -16.32 14.70
CA GLN A 253 -5.08 -15.50 15.84
C GLN A 253 -4.06 -14.40 15.53
N GLY A 254 -3.56 -14.32 14.29
CA GLY A 254 -2.65 -13.26 13.86
C GLY A 254 -1.17 -13.58 14.07
N GLY A 255 -0.34 -12.68 13.56
CA GLY A 255 1.11 -12.83 13.57
C GLY A 255 1.78 -12.12 14.75
N GLN A 256 3.10 -11.97 14.63
CA GLN A 256 3.98 -11.47 15.68
C GLN A 256 3.55 -10.12 16.26
N LEU A 257 3.12 -9.17 15.42
CA LEU A 257 2.76 -7.84 15.90
C LEU A 257 1.48 -7.85 16.73
N ILE A 258 0.49 -8.66 16.33
CA ILE A 258 -0.73 -8.86 17.14
C ILE A 258 -0.38 -9.49 18.49
N GLN A 259 0.44 -10.55 18.50
CA GLN A 259 0.87 -11.20 19.74
C GLN A 259 1.61 -10.26 20.67
N ARG A 260 2.45 -9.37 20.13
CA ARG A 260 3.15 -8.35 20.95
C ARG A 260 2.18 -7.33 21.55
N LEU A 261 1.18 -6.90 20.81
CA LEU A 261 0.15 -5.99 21.33
C LEU A 261 -0.69 -6.67 22.42
N GLU A 262 -1.08 -7.93 22.23
CA GLU A 262 -1.77 -8.74 23.25
C GLU A 262 -0.88 -8.97 24.50
N GLY A 263 0.42 -9.10 24.30
CA GLY A 263 1.44 -9.23 25.36
C GLY A 263 1.81 -7.91 26.04
N GLY A 264 1.12 -6.81 25.73
CA GLY A 264 1.32 -5.52 26.40
C GLY A 264 2.38 -4.63 25.74
N LEU A 265 2.62 -4.75 24.43
CA LEU A 265 3.37 -3.75 23.69
C LEU A 265 2.64 -2.40 23.77
N VAL A 266 3.15 -1.52 24.63
CA VAL A 266 2.63 -0.18 24.85
C VAL A 266 3.51 0.82 24.11
N CYS A 267 2.88 1.82 23.49
CA CYS A 267 3.54 3.01 22.99
C CYS A 267 3.07 4.18 23.86
N ASP A 268 3.98 4.85 24.52
CA ASP A 268 3.68 5.95 25.47
C ASP A 268 3.36 7.28 24.75
N LYS A 269 3.55 7.34 23.45
CA LYS A 269 3.26 8.51 22.63
C LYS A 269 1.91 8.38 21.92
N PRO A 270 1.17 9.47 21.72
CA PRO A 270 -0.05 9.45 20.92
C PRO A 270 0.28 9.07 19.48
N LEU A 271 -0.48 8.14 18.91
CA LEU A 271 -0.39 7.76 17.51
C LEU A 271 -1.72 8.00 16.79
N ARG A 272 -1.64 8.37 15.53
CA ARG A 272 -2.78 8.40 14.61
C ARG A 272 -2.63 7.28 13.58
N ILE A 273 -3.59 6.40 13.51
CA ILE A 273 -3.49 5.19 12.71
C ILE A 273 -4.72 5.07 11.81
N TYR A 274 -4.49 5.09 10.50
CA TYR A 274 -5.50 4.79 9.50
C TYR A 274 -5.25 3.37 8.97
N LEU A 275 -6.23 2.49 9.20
CA LEU A 275 -6.23 1.12 8.68
C LEU A 275 -7.25 1.02 7.54
N GLU A 276 -6.90 0.28 6.49
CA GLU A 276 -7.83 -0.11 5.44
C GLU A 276 -7.61 -1.56 5.05
N ALA A 277 -8.68 -2.31 4.79
CA ALA A 277 -8.61 -3.67 4.24
C ALA A 277 -9.79 -3.95 3.32
N GLY A 278 -9.54 -4.75 2.28
CA GLY A 278 -10.57 -5.25 1.38
C GLY A 278 -11.37 -6.39 2.01
N VAL A 279 -12.70 -6.35 1.89
CA VAL A 279 -13.56 -7.43 2.40
C VAL A 279 -13.39 -8.73 1.60
N ARG A 280 -12.76 -8.65 0.42
CA ARG A 280 -12.48 -9.81 -0.43
C ARG A 280 -11.06 -10.35 -0.25
N GLU A 281 -10.43 -10.02 0.85
CA GLU A 281 -9.13 -10.52 1.29
C GLU A 281 -9.28 -11.33 2.60
N PRO A 282 -9.81 -12.55 2.60
CA PRO A 282 -10.30 -13.22 3.82
C PRO A 282 -9.31 -13.21 4.98
N LEU A 283 -8.06 -13.62 4.76
CA LEU A 283 -7.04 -13.63 5.81
C LEU A 283 -6.62 -12.21 6.22
N ILE A 284 -6.37 -11.33 5.26
CA ILE A 284 -5.97 -9.93 5.51
C ILE A 284 -7.08 -9.20 6.26
N HIS A 285 -8.32 -9.33 5.79
CA HIS A 285 -9.48 -8.73 6.42
C HIS A 285 -9.63 -9.18 7.89
N GLN A 286 -9.54 -10.50 8.13
CA GLN A 286 -9.64 -11.08 9.47
C GLN A 286 -8.56 -10.55 10.43
N VAL A 287 -7.28 -10.52 10.02
CA VAL A 287 -6.21 -10.03 10.89
C VAL A 287 -6.25 -8.52 11.09
N ASN A 288 -6.76 -7.76 10.11
CA ASN A 288 -6.98 -6.32 10.27
C ASN A 288 -8.17 -6.02 11.21
N GLN A 289 -9.23 -6.80 11.15
CA GLN A 289 -10.33 -6.73 12.13
C GLN A 289 -9.85 -7.07 13.55
N ARG A 290 -8.91 -8.00 13.69
CA ARG A 290 -8.37 -8.40 15.01
C ARG A 290 -7.44 -7.35 15.60
N ILE A 291 -6.55 -6.75 14.81
CA ILE A 291 -5.60 -5.76 15.32
C ILE A 291 -6.28 -4.45 15.71
N TYR A 292 -7.37 -4.08 15.05
CA TYR A 292 -8.06 -2.81 15.25
C TYR A 292 -8.44 -2.54 16.73
N PRO A 293 -9.17 -3.42 17.44
CA PRO A 293 -9.51 -3.19 18.85
C PRO A 293 -8.29 -3.16 19.77
N LEU A 294 -7.21 -3.90 19.46
CA LEU A 294 -5.98 -3.86 20.25
C LEU A 294 -5.29 -2.49 20.17
N LEU A 295 -5.37 -1.84 19.00
CA LEU A 295 -4.82 -0.50 18.81
C LEU A 295 -5.68 0.58 19.48
N GLN A 296 -6.97 0.36 19.67
CA GLN A 296 -7.87 1.31 20.35
C GLN A 296 -7.69 1.35 21.89
N GLN A 297 -7.07 0.33 22.48
CA GLN A 297 -6.96 0.19 23.95
C GLN A 297 -6.02 1.19 24.61
N THR A 298 -5.31 2.01 23.84
CA THR A 298 -4.34 2.98 24.37
C THR A 298 -4.61 4.38 23.80
N GLN A 299 -3.78 5.38 24.15
CA GLN A 299 -3.91 6.78 23.70
C GLN A 299 -3.66 6.95 22.18
N ARG A 300 -4.38 6.17 21.36
CA ARG A 300 -4.26 6.18 19.91
C ARG A 300 -5.57 6.56 19.25
N ALA A 301 -5.50 7.46 18.27
CA ALA A 301 -6.61 7.70 17.39
C ALA A 301 -6.55 6.69 16.24
N VAL A 302 -7.48 5.77 16.18
CA VAL A 302 -7.49 4.68 15.17
C VAL A 302 -8.77 4.76 14.36
N PHE A 303 -8.61 4.83 13.04
CA PHE A 303 -9.70 4.72 12.08
C PHE A 303 -9.51 3.44 11.25
N TYR A 304 -10.59 2.66 11.09
CA TYR A 304 -10.57 1.46 10.27
C TYR A 304 -11.64 1.53 9.19
N ARG A 305 -11.22 1.42 7.94
CA ARG A 305 -12.08 1.40 6.76
C ARG A 305 -12.06 0.03 6.10
N GLN A 306 -13.24 -0.45 5.70
CA GLN A 306 -13.40 -1.62 4.87
C GLN A 306 -13.84 -1.19 3.47
N VAL A 307 -13.27 -1.80 2.44
CA VAL A 307 -13.59 -1.51 1.03
C VAL A 307 -14.05 -2.77 0.32
N ASP A 308 -15.01 -2.65 -0.61
CA ASP A 308 -15.44 -3.76 -1.45
C ASP A 308 -14.44 -3.97 -2.58
N GLY A 309 -13.37 -4.66 -2.26
CA GLY A 309 -12.26 -4.96 -3.16
C GLY A 309 -11.32 -5.99 -2.58
N GLY A 310 -10.32 -6.36 -3.37
CA GLY A 310 -9.28 -7.32 -3.02
C GLY A 310 -7.93 -6.68 -2.74
N HIS A 311 -6.88 -7.49 -2.76
CA HIS A 311 -5.48 -7.08 -2.61
C HIS A 311 -4.97 -6.38 -3.87
N ASP A 312 -5.48 -5.18 -4.10
CA ASP A 312 -5.41 -4.49 -5.39
C ASP A 312 -5.06 -3.01 -5.23
N ALA A 313 -4.13 -2.56 -6.05
CA ALA A 313 -3.67 -1.17 -6.07
C ALA A 313 -4.78 -0.18 -6.44
N LEU A 314 -5.75 -0.58 -7.26
CA LEU A 314 -6.92 0.26 -7.55
C LEU A 314 -7.76 0.56 -6.30
N CYS A 315 -7.79 -0.38 -5.34
CA CYS A 315 -8.40 -0.13 -4.04
C CYS A 315 -7.52 0.81 -3.22
N TRP A 316 -6.23 0.52 -3.14
CA TRP A 316 -5.29 1.25 -2.29
C TRP A 316 -5.09 2.71 -2.70
N ARG A 317 -5.09 3.04 -4.01
CA ARG A 317 -4.86 4.41 -4.48
C ARG A 317 -5.86 5.43 -3.91
N GLY A 318 -7.13 5.05 -3.77
CA GLY A 318 -8.15 5.91 -3.15
C GLY A 318 -7.99 6.01 -1.65
N GLY A 319 -7.69 4.87 -1.00
CA GLY A 319 -7.42 4.82 0.43
C GLY A 319 -6.18 5.59 0.84
N LEU A 320 -5.16 5.67 -0.01
CA LEU A 320 -3.97 6.48 0.24
C LEU A 320 -4.34 7.96 0.44
N ILE A 321 -5.09 8.54 -0.49
CA ILE A 321 -5.54 9.94 -0.38
C ILE A 321 -6.42 10.16 0.85
N ASN A 322 -7.42 9.29 1.05
CA ASN A 322 -8.34 9.40 2.18
C ASN A 322 -7.61 9.26 3.53
N GLY A 323 -6.64 8.36 3.60
CA GLY A 323 -5.84 8.14 4.80
C GLY A 323 -4.94 9.33 5.12
N LEU A 324 -4.24 9.90 4.14
CA LEU A 324 -3.44 11.10 4.31
C LEU A 324 -4.30 12.28 4.78
N ALA A 325 -5.46 12.50 4.14
CA ALA A 325 -6.38 13.56 4.54
C ALA A 325 -6.87 13.40 5.99
N TRP A 326 -7.21 12.18 6.41
CA TRP A 326 -7.62 11.91 7.78
C TRP A 326 -6.47 12.10 8.77
N LEU A 327 -5.28 11.64 8.44
CA LEU A 327 -4.10 11.72 9.30
C LEU A 327 -3.66 13.16 9.54
N TRP A 328 -3.70 14.02 8.53
CA TRP A 328 -3.26 15.41 8.64
C TRP A 328 -4.34 16.40 9.08
N LYS A 329 -5.63 16.05 8.91
CA LYS A 329 -6.76 16.96 9.23
C LYS A 329 -6.82 17.45 10.68
N ALA A 330 -6.22 16.75 11.62
CA ALA A 330 -6.20 17.17 13.03
C ALA A 330 -4.87 17.85 13.43
N SER A 331 -3.93 17.96 12.49
CA SER A 331 -2.62 18.59 12.71
C SER A 331 -2.57 20.01 12.13
N LEU A 332 -3.64 20.42 11.45
CA LEU A 332 -3.90 21.74 10.89
C LEU A 332 -5.01 22.44 11.70
#